data_45d9c1aa445d407e4e90482a2222799c
#
_entry.id   45d9c1aa445d407e4e90482a2222799c
#
_cell.length_a   1.000
_cell.length_b   1.000
_cell.length_c   1.000
_cell.angle_alpha   90.00
_cell.angle_beta   90.00
_cell.angle_gamma   90.00
#
_symmetry.space_group_name_H-M   'P 1'
#
loop_
_entity.id
_entity.type
_entity.pdbx_description
1 polymer ?
#
loop_
_entity_poly.entity_id
_entity_poly.type
_entity_poly.pdbx_seq_one_letter_code
_entity_poly.pdbx_strand_id
1 'polypeptide(L)'
;NGMICLDSVTKEDGSVEKVENSEMFYPHTGVIVAIGQSAESTLIKTTEGLDITNSGLLSVDSTGKTSRAGVYAGGDAVNGARTVVEAVAMAKRVAVSMDEYMKSLPDKNEVDPYKDIPVFDEPIVDAFGEQVIGGGEA
;
A
#
# COMPACT_ATOMS: atom_id res chain seq x y z
N ASN A 1 -22.43 -18.61 -27.02
CA ASN A 1 -21.69 -17.67 -26.18
C ASN A 1 -20.22 -18.09 -26.17
N GLY A 2 -19.31 -17.13 -26.02
CA GLY A 2 -17.88 -17.36 -25.99
C GLY A 2 -17.09 -16.05 -25.96
N MET A 3 -15.76 -16.14 -25.97
CA MET A 3 -14.84 -15.01 -25.96
C MET A 3 -13.96 -15.06 -27.20
N ILE A 4 -13.66 -13.90 -27.77
CA ILE A 4 -12.66 -13.77 -28.83
C ILE A 4 -11.37 -13.29 -28.16
N CYS A 5 -10.29 -14.03 -28.37
CA CYS A 5 -8.96 -13.67 -27.91
C CYS A 5 -8.08 -13.31 -29.11
N LEU A 6 -7.15 -12.39 -28.91
CA LEU A 6 -6.08 -12.09 -29.85
C LEU A 6 -4.77 -12.56 -29.25
N ASP A 7 -3.86 -13.00 -30.11
CA ASP A 7 -2.48 -13.25 -29.70
C ASP A 7 -1.76 -11.94 -29.39
N SER A 8 -0.77 -12.00 -28.52
CA SER A 8 0.06 -10.85 -28.19
C SER A 8 1.53 -11.27 -28.13
N VAL A 9 2.40 -10.34 -28.48
CA VAL A 9 3.86 -10.52 -28.42
C VAL A 9 4.43 -9.48 -27.46
N THR A 10 5.23 -9.94 -26.51
CA THR A 10 5.99 -9.06 -25.62
C THR A 10 7.29 -8.65 -26.30
N LYS A 11 7.50 -7.35 -26.47
CA LYS A 11 8.73 -6.78 -27.03
C LYS A 11 9.88 -6.80 -26.00
N GLU A 12 11.10 -6.56 -26.47
CA GLU A 12 12.28 -6.49 -25.61
C GLU A 12 12.21 -5.38 -24.55
N ASP A 13 11.46 -4.31 -24.80
CA ASP A 13 11.19 -3.22 -23.86
C ASP A 13 10.12 -3.54 -22.81
N GLY A 14 9.54 -4.76 -22.85
CA GLY A 14 8.47 -5.21 -21.98
C GLY A 14 7.07 -4.75 -22.40
N SER A 15 6.92 -3.98 -23.48
CA SER A 15 5.61 -3.61 -24.00
C SER A 15 4.94 -4.79 -24.70
N VAL A 16 3.59 -4.81 -24.64
CA VAL A 16 2.79 -5.87 -25.27
C VAL A 16 2.09 -5.32 -26.50
N GLU A 17 2.29 -5.97 -27.64
CA GLU A 17 1.63 -5.64 -28.90
C GLU A 17 0.67 -6.75 -29.31
N LYS A 18 -0.51 -6.36 -29.79
CA LYS A 18 -1.50 -7.30 -30.32
C LYS A 18 -1.08 -7.75 -31.72
N VAL A 19 -1.26 -9.04 -31.99
CA VAL A 19 -1.05 -9.58 -33.33
C VAL A 19 -2.34 -9.36 -34.14
N GLU A 20 -2.24 -8.63 -35.24
CA GLU A 20 -3.41 -8.39 -36.12
C GLU A 20 -3.86 -9.69 -36.79
N ASN A 21 -5.14 -9.87 -37.00
CA ASN A 21 -5.78 -11.04 -37.62
C ASN A 21 -5.50 -12.38 -36.90
N SER A 22 -5.28 -12.33 -35.59
CA SER A 22 -5.08 -13.50 -34.72
C SER A 22 -6.31 -13.85 -33.88
N GLU A 23 -7.48 -13.28 -34.22
CA GLU A 23 -8.72 -13.51 -33.47
C GLU A 23 -9.08 -14.99 -33.47
N MET A 24 -9.19 -15.56 -32.29
CA MET A 24 -9.66 -16.92 -32.07
C MET A 24 -10.88 -16.92 -31.14
N PHE A 25 -11.94 -17.58 -31.56
CA PHE A 25 -13.14 -17.74 -30.77
C PHE A 25 -13.05 -18.97 -29.86
N TYR A 26 -13.22 -18.75 -28.57
CA TYR A 26 -13.29 -19.81 -27.56
C TYR A 26 -14.72 -19.94 -27.05
N PRO A 27 -15.43 -21.04 -27.36
CA PRO A 27 -16.78 -21.26 -26.86
C PRO A 27 -16.77 -21.62 -25.38
N HIS A 28 -17.57 -20.91 -24.56
CA HIS A 28 -17.75 -21.20 -23.14
C HIS A 28 -19.05 -20.57 -22.62
N THR A 29 -19.47 -20.99 -21.42
CA THR A 29 -20.71 -20.54 -20.77
C THR A 29 -20.49 -19.39 -19.79
N GLY A 30 -19.26 -19.18 -19.31
CA GLY A 30 -18.90 -18.11 -18.40
C GLY A 30 -17.43 -17.71 -18.55
N VAL A 31 -17.12 -16.47 -18.18
CA VAL A 31 -15.76 -15.89 -18.14
C VAL A 31 -15.50 -15.34 -16.77
N ILE A 32 -14.35 -15.68 -16.19
CA ILE A 32 -13.87 -15.09 -14.94
C ILE A 32 -12.67 -14.20 -15.29
N VAL A 33 -12.77 -12.89 -15.01
CA VAL A 33 -11.68 -11.94 -15.18
C VAL A 33 -10.86 -11.90 -13.90
N ALA A 34 -9.61 -12.40 -13.97
CA ALA A 34 -8.68 -12.48 -12.84
C ALA A 34 -7.30 -11.92 -13.23
N ILE A 35 -7.28 -10.73 -13.82
CA ILE A 35 -6.09 -10.09 -14.41
C ILE A 35 -5.25 -9.28 -13.39
N GLY A 36 -5.52 -9.44 -12.10
CA GLY A 36 -4.85 -8.73 -11.01
C GLY A 36 -5.60 -7.50 -10.51
N GLN A 37 -4.95 -6.77 -9.63
CA GLN A 37 -5.46 -5.54 -9.03
C GLN A 37 -4.46 -4.40 -9.27
N SER A 38 -4.95 -3.19 -9.43
CA SER A 38 -4.14 -1.98 -9.43
C SER A 38 -4.25 -1.25 -8.10
N ALA A 39 -3.20 -0.51 -7.73
CA ALA A 39 -3.24 0.31 -6.53
C ALA A 39 -4.31 1.43 -6.67
N GLU A 40 -5.11 1.60 -5.62
CA GLU A 40 -6.00 2.76 -5.52
C GLU A 40 -5.17 4.02 -5.26
N SER A 41 -5.12 4.91 -6.22
CA SER A 41 -4.27 6.11 -6.19
C SER A 41 -4.98 7.38 -5.71
N THR A 42 -6.22 7.29 -5.23
CA THR A 42 -7.01 8.46 -4.81
C THR A 42 -6.31 9.25 -3.72
N LEU A 43 -5.84 8.59 -2.66
CA LEU A 43 -5.11 9.24 -1.56
C LEU A 43 -3.89 9.99 -2.07
N ILE A 44 -3.12 9.38 -2.97
CA ILE A 44 -1.87 9.95 -3.49
C ILE A 44 -2.16 11.18 -4.34
N LYS A 45 -3.15 11.09 -5.23
CA LYS A 45 -3.55 12.18 -6.13
C LYS A 45 -4.14 13.38 -5.40
N THR A 46 -4.74 13.16 -4.24
CA THR A 46 -5.35 14.23 -3.42
C THR A 46 -4.41 14.80 -2.37
N THR A 47 -3.23 14.19 -2.17
CA THR A 47 -2.23 14.64 -1.19
C THR A 47 -1.09 15.36 -1.89
N GLU A 48 -0.99 16.66 -1.64
CA GLU A 48 0.08 17.49 -2.21
C GLU A 48 1.45 17.08 -1.67
N GLY A 49 2.47 17.06 -2.55
CA GLY A 49 3.86 16.76 -2.19
C GLY A 49 4.19 15.27 -2.10
N LEU A 50 3.35 14.39 -2.64
CA LEU A 50 3.67 12.98 -2.82
C LEU A 50 3.91 12.66 -4.29
N ASP A 51 5.11 12.17 -4.61
CA ASP A 51 5.46 11.72 -5.94
C ASP A 51 4.98 10.29 -6.20
N ILE A 52 4.61 10.04 -7.44
CA ILE A 52 4.17 8.73 -7.93
C ILE A 52 5.07 8.24 -9.07
N THR A 53 5.18 6.95 -9.18
CA THR A 53 5.81 6.28 -10.33
C THR A 53 4.88 6.31 -11.54
N ASN A 54 5.41 5.98 -12.73
CA ASN A 54 4.60 5.84 -13.96
C ASN A 54 3.49 4.78 -13.85
N SER A 55 3.63 3.83 -12.94
CA SER A 55 2.64 2.80 -12.63
C SER A 55 1.60 3.23 -11.58
N GLY A 56 1.64 4.48 -11.10
CA GLY A 56 0.68 5.00 -10.12
C GLY A 56 0.96 4.60 -8.67
N LEU A 57 2.13 4.02 -8.38
CA LEU A 57 2.57 3.66 -7.03
C LEU A 57 3.31 4.83 -6.37
N LEU A 58 3.38 4.84 -5.04
CA LEU A 58 4.20 5.83 -4.31
C LEU A 58 5.69 5.68 -4.65
N SER A 59 6.32 6.82 -4.96
CA SER A 59 7.77 6.89 -5.13
C SER A 59 8.43 7.05 -3.77
N VAL A 60 9.38 6.16 -3.46
CA VAL A 60 10.15 6.20 -2.21
C VAL A 60 11.63 5.91 -2.48
N ASP A 61 12.48 6.33 -1.57
CA ASP A 61 13.89 5.94 -1.57
C ASP A 61 14.10 4.51 -1.02
N SER A 62 15.36 4.07 -0.94
CA SER A 62 15.71 2.73 -0.44
C SER A 62 15.33 2.49 1.03
N THR A 63 15.02 3.53 1.78
CA THR A 63 14.62 3.49 3.19
C THR A 63 13.11 3.64 3.40
N GLY A 64 12.35 3.81 2.31
CA GLY A 64 10.91 3.98 2.32
C GLY A 64 10.43 5.40 2.56
N LYS A 65 11.31 6.41 2.50
CA LYS A 65 10.93 7.83 2.58
C LYS A 65 10.27 8.26 1.28
N THR A 66 9.15 8.96 1.39
CA THR A 66 8.50 9.62 0.25
C THR A 66 9.13 10.99 -0.01
N SER A 67 8.69 11.65 -1.07
CA SER A 67 9.05 13.05 -1.35
C SER A 67 8.56 14.04 -0.28
N ARG A 68 7.58 13.67 0.53
CA ARG A 68 7.06 14.48 1.63
C ARG A 68 7.74 14.12 2.95
N ALA A 69 8.36 15.11 3.61
CA ALA A 69 9.06 14.92 4.88
C ALA A 69 8.15 14.32 5.96
N GLY A 70 8.66 13.32 6.70
CA GLY A 70 7.92 12.63 7.76
C GLY A 70 6.90 11.60 7.27
N VAL A 71 6.78 11.41 5.94
CA VAL A 71 5.88 10.42 5.33
C VAL A 71 6.69 9.29 4.74
N TYR A 72 6.32 8.08 5.09
CA TYR A 72 6.96 6.83 4.68
C TYR A 72 5.94 5.90 4.05
N ALA A 73 6.41 5.04 3.16
CA ALA A 73 5.56 4.03 2.55
C ALA A 73 6.32 2.73 2.30
N GLY A 74 5.58 1.62 2.23
CA GLY A 74 6.12 0.30 1.94
C GLY A 74 5.04 -0.69 1.49
N GLY A 75 5.45 -1.91 1.19
CA GLY A 75 4.56 -2.97 0.71
C GLY A 75 3.97 -2.67 -0.67
N ASP A 76 2.74 -3.07 -0.89
CA ASP A 76 2.07 -3.02 -2.19
C ASP A 76 1.86 -1.59 -2.71
N ALA A 77 1.79 -0.60 -1.82
CA ALA A 77 1.68 0.82 -2.19
C ALA A 77 2.92 1.34 -2.94
N VAL A 78 4.06 0.67 -2.78
CA VAL A 78 5.36 1.04 -3.38
C VAL A 78 5.78 0.06 -4.48
N ASN A 79 5.63 -1.23 -4.21
CA ASN A 79 6.16 -2.30 -5.09
C ASN A 79 5.09 -2.93 -5.99
N GLY A 80 3.82 -2.53 -5.87
CA GLY A 80 2.69 -3.26 -6.45
C GLY A 80 2.42 -4.56 -5.69
N ALA A 81 1.48 -5.37 -6.19
CA ALA A 81 1.12 -6.63 -5.56
C ALA A 81 2.31 -7.60 -5.51
N ARG A 82 2.82 -7.87 -4.30
CA ARG A 82 3.97 -8.71 -4.01
C ARG A 82 3.64 -9.68 -2.86
N THR A 83 4.66 -10.44 -2.45
CA THR A 83 4.52 -11.40 -1.35
C THR A 83 4.48 -10.70 0.01
N VAL A 84 3.79 -11.34 0.98
CA VAL A 84 3.77 -10.88 2.38
C VAL A 84 5.18 -10.81 2.96
N VAL A 85 6.07 -11.73 2.58
CA VAL A 85 7.47 -11.74 3.05
C VAL A 85 8.20 -10.47 2.63
N GLU A 86 8.03 -10.03 1.38
CA GLU A 86 8.63 -8.78 0.87
C GLU A 86 8.05 -7.56 1.58
N ALA A 87 6.74 -7.54 1.82
CA ALA A 87 6.08 -6.46 2.55
C ALA A 87 6.62 -6.34 3.99
N VAL A 88 6.76 -7.46 4.71
CA VAL A 88 7.33 -7.49 6.07
C VAL A 88 8.80 -7.07 6.08
N ALA A 89 9.60 -7.54 5.12
CA ALA A 89 11.01 -7.16 5.02
C ALA A 89 11.16 -5.65 4.76
N MET A 90 10.30 -5.06 3.92
CA MET A 90 10.28 -3.63 3.69
C MET A 90 9.83 -2.85 4.92
N ALA A 91 8.77 -3.30 5.61
CA ALA A 91 8.24 -2.67 6.81
C ALA A 91 9.31 -2.54 7.92
N LYS A 92 10.14 -3.57 8.10
CA LYS A 92 11.25 -3.52 9.07
C LYS A 92 12.27 -2.41 8.76
N ARG A 93 12.63 -2.24 7.49
CA ARG A 93 13.56 -1.16 7.07
C ARG A 93 12.92 0.21 7.24
N VAL A 94 11.67 0.34 6.85
CA VAL A 94 10.90 1.57 7.01
C VAL A 94 10.80 1.97 8.49
N ALA A 95 10.51 1.02 9.38
CA ALA A 95 10.42 1.28 10.82
C ALA A 95 11.74 1.84 11.41
N VAL A 96 12.89 1.27 11.02
CA VAL A 96 14.21 1.79 11.43
C VAL A 96 14.39 3.23 10.93
N SER A 97 14.08 3.51 9.67
CA SER A 97 14.21 4.85 9.11
C SER A 97 13.28 5.87 9.75
N MET A 98 12.07 5.46 10.14
CA MET A 98 11.14 6.31 10.89
C MET A 98 11.67 6.62 12.29
N ASP A 99 12.22 5.63 13.00
CA ASP A 99 12.81 5.81 14.33
C ASP A 99 13.99 6.77 14.28
N GLU A 100 14.90 6.62 13.32
CA GLU A 100 16.01 7.54 13.09
C GLU A 100 15.54 8.97 12.81
N TYR A 101 14.51 9.11 11.97
CA TYR A 101 13.93 10.42 11.69
C TYR A 101 13.32 11.05 12.95
N MET A 102 12.55 10.32 13.71
CA MET A 102 11.95 10.82 14.95
C MET A 102 13.02 11.25 15.96
N LYS A 103 14.11 10.48 16.10
CA LYS A 103 15.25 10.84 16.96
C LYS A 103 16.02 12.07 16.48
N SER A 104 15.95 12.39 15.19
CA SER A 104 16.60 13.58 14.63
C SER A 104 15.79 14.86 14.82
N LEU A 105 14.51 14.75 15.17
CA LEU A 105 13.66 15.91 15.43
C LEU A 105 14.05 16.55 16.77
N PRO A 106 13.97 17.89 16.87
CA PRO A 106 14.15 18.57 18.15
C PRO A 106 13.14 18.05 19.16
N ASP A 107 13.62 17.82 20.39
CA ASP A 107 12.80 17.30 21.48
C ASP A 107 11.64 18.28 21.78
N LYS A 108 10.41 17.81 21.58
CA LYS A 108 9.20 18.57 21.81
C LYS A 108 8.70 18.41 23.26
N ASN A 109 9.63 18.32 24.21
CA ASN A 109 9.34 17.99 25.62
C ASN A 109 8.44 18.98 26.39
N GLU A 110 7.71 19.86 25.73
CA GLU A 110 6.81 20.79 26.44
C GLU A 110 5.32 20.64 26.10
N VAL A 111 4.97 19.82 25.14
CA VAL A 111 3.54 19.61 24.83
C VAL A 111 3.29 18.12 24.65
N ASP A 112 2.83 17.46 25.69
CA ASP A 112 2.21 16.15 25.57
C ASP A 112 0.90 16.30 24.77
N PRO A 113 0.86 15.87 23.50
CA PRO A 113 -0.34 16.02 22.67
C PRO A 113 -1.51 15.15 23.17
N TYR A 114 -1.23 14.26 24.14
CA TYR A 114 -2.21 13.33 24.72
C TYR A 114 -2.64 13.72 26.12
N LYS A 115 -2.10 14.82 26.68
CA LYS A 115 -2.37 15.27 28.05
C LYS A 115 -3.86 15.49 28.32
N ASP A 116 -4.60 15.92 27.31
CA ASP A 116 -6.03 16.24 27.43
C ASP A 116 -6.94 15.18 26.79
N ILE A 117 -6.38 14.04 26.34
CA ILE A 117 -7.20 12.91 25.89
C ILE A 117 -7.71 12.19 27.13
N PRO A 118 -9.04 12.09 27.31
CA PRO A 118 -9.59 11.33 28.43
C PRO A 118 -9.10 9.89 28.35
N VAL A 119 -8.42 9.45 29.40
CA VAL A 119 -8.09 8.03 29.56
C VAL A 119 -9.41 7.34 29.88
N PHE A 120 -9.82 6.44 28.99
CA PHE A 120 -11.00 5.63 29.26
C PHE A 120 -10.57 4.55 30.26
N ASP A 121 -10.98 4.71 31.54
CA ASP A 121 -10.75 3.72 32.60
C ASP A 121 -11.62 2.46 32.41
N GLU A 122 -12.60 2.53 31.52
CA GLU A 122 -13.44 1.39 31.19
C GLU A 122 -12.89 0.61 29.99
N PRO A 123 -12.88 -0.72 30.06
CA PRO A 123 -12.43 -1.55 28.95
C PRO A 123 -13.32 -1.31 27.72
N ILE A 124 -12.68 -1.15 26.55
CA ILE A 124 -13.42 -1.10 25.28
C ILE A 124 -14.02 -2.47 25.03
N VAL A 125 -15.34 -2.55 25.04
CA VAL A 125 -16.08 -3.77 24.75
C VAL A 125 -16.67 -3.72 23.35
N ASP A 126 -16.74 -4.88 22.68
CA ASP A 126 -17.40 -5.03 21.38
C ASP A 126 -18.94 -4.97 21.51
N ALA A 127 -19.64 -5.12 20.39
CA ALA A 127 -21.10 -5.14 20.33
C ALA A 127 -21.76 -6.30 21.13
N PHE A 128 -20.95 -7.27 21.57
CA PHE A 128 -21.40 -8.42 22.37
C PHE A 128 -21.00 -8.29 23.85
N GLY A 129 -20.28 -7.22 24.23
CA GLY A 129 -19.81 -6.98 25.58
C GLY A 129 -18.48 -7.66 25.92
N GLU A 130 -17.77 -8.19 24.91
CA GLU A 130 -16.44 -8.78 25.12
C GLU A 130 -15.35 -7.69 25.05
N GLN A 131 -14.35 -7.81 25.94
CA GLN A 131 -13.26 -6.84 26.04
C GLN A 131 -12.32 -6.97 24.83
N VAL A 132 -12.23 -5.92 23.99
CA VAL A 132 -11.43 -5.91 22.75
C VAL A 132 -9.99 -5.50 23.00
N ILE A 133 -9.74 -4.64 24.00
CA ILE A 133 -8.40 -4.21 24.41
C ILE A 133 -8.30 -4.33 25.92
N GLY A 134 -7.34 -5.14 26.39
CA GLY A 134 -7.02 -5.25 27.80
C GLY A 134 -6.37 -3.95 28.31
N GLY A 135 -6.88 -3.38 29.38
CA GLY A 135 -6.15 -2.39 30.15
C GLY A 135 -4.87 -3.04 30.68
N GLY A 136 -3.70 -2.67 30.11
CA GLY A 136 -2.43 -3.08 30.64
C GLY A 136 -2.20 -2.39 31.97
N GLU A 137 -2.02 -3.15 33.05
CA GLU A 137 -1.44 -2.63 34.28
C GLU A 137 -0.05 -2.07 33.97
N ALA A 138 0.22 -0.86 34.44
CA ALA A 138 1.50 -0.18 34.36
C ALA A 138 2.53 -0.82 35.32
#